data_7a282f15f645ffd0e9bd25286771a585
#
_entry.id   7a282f15f645ffd0e9bd25286771a585
#
_cell.length_a   1.000
_cell.length_b   1.000
_cell.length_c   1.000
_cell.angle_alpha   90.00
_cell.angle_beta   90.00
_cell.angle_gamma   90.00
#
_symmetry.space_group_name_H-M   'P 1'
#
loop_
_entity.id
_entity.type
_entity.pdbx_description
1 polymer ?
#
loop_
_entity_poly.entity_id
_entity_poly.type
_entity_poly.pdbx_seq_one_letter_code
_entity_poly.pdbx_strand_id
1 'polypeptide(L)'
;VNVDGSAAAVLVSEKKAKELGMGRAVKVRASAMASDPYTDRDLVMPDVNACTRLAAKDAYEQAGIGPEDVNLVELHDCFATAEMLHYENLGLCKDGEAGRMIDEGHVELGGKVPVNVSGGLLSKGHPLGATGIANIYEVCTHLRGEGGARQVEGAKIGMTHVIGLGTAC
;
A
#
# COMPACT_ATOMS: atom_id res chain seq x y z
N VAL A 1 3.87 12.80 -10.90
CA VAL A 1 4.87 13.89 -11.02
C VAL A 1 6.19 13.42 -10.44
N ASN A 2 7.21 13.23 -11.28
CA ASN A 2 8.55 12.84 -10.84
C ASN A 2 9.19 13.98 -10.05
N VAL A 3 9.77 13.66 -8.92
CA VAL A 3 10.48 14.57 -8.03
C VAL A 3 11.73 13.89 -7.49
N ASP A 4 12.65 14.66 -6.94
CA ASP A 4 13.76 14.12 -6.17
C ASP A 4 13.32 13.85 -4.73
N GLY A 5 13.86 12.78 -4.15
CA GLY A 5 13.57 12.43 -2.77
C GLY A 5 14.36 11.23 -2.30
N SER A 6 14.38 11.03 -1.00
CA SER A 6 15.03 9.88 -0.37
C SER A 6 14.18 9.34 0.77
N ALA A 7 14.25 8.06 1.00
CA ALA A 7 13.65 7.39 2.14
C ALA A 7 14.53 6.23 2.59
N ALA A 8 14.51 5.94 3.88
CA ALA A 8 15.27 4.84 4.45
C ALA A 8 14.45 4.12 5.52
N ALA A 9 14.62 2.81 5.62
CA ALA A 9 14.06 1.98 6.68
C ALA A 9 15.14 1.10 7.29
N VAL A 10 15.06 0.89 8.59
CA VAL A 10 15.94 -0.03 9.32
C VAL A 10 15.16 -1.29 9.66
N LEU A 11 15.62 -2.42 9.15
CA LEU A 11 15.04 -3.73 9.40
C LEU A 11 15.90 -4.47 10.42
N VAL A 12 15.25 -5.03 11.42
CA VAL A 12 15.90 -5.85 12.45
C VAL A 12 15.06 -7.10 12.73
N SER A 13 15.70 -8.17 13.19
CA SER A 13 14.95 -9.32 13.68
C SER A 13 14.16 -8.96 14.95
N GLU A 14 13.07 -9.67 15.22
CA GLU A 14 12.29 -9.48 16.46
C GLU A 14 13.18 -9.64 17.72
N LYS A 15 14.10 -10.61 17.68
CA LYS A 15 15.08 -10.79 18.76
C LYS A 15 15.92 -9.53 18.96
N LYS A 16 16.44 -8.97 17.88
CA LYS A 16 17.30 -7.77 17.95
C LYS A 16 16.51 -6.53 18.38
N ALA A 17 15.26 -6.39 17.93
CA ALA A 17 14.39 -5.31 18.39
C ALA A 17 14.16 -5.35 19.90
N LYS A 18 13.93 -6.55 20.47
CA LYS A 18 13.80 -6.75 21.92
C LYS A 18 15.09 -6.44 22.68
N GLU A 19 16.24 -6.91 22.17
CA GLU A 19 17.55 -6.62 22.75
C GLU A 19 17.85 -5.12 22.81
N LEU A 20 17.43 -4.38 21.79
CA LEU A 20 17.62 -2.92 21.69
C LEU A 20 16.53 -2.11 22.40
N GLY A 21 15.55 -2.75 23.03
CA GLY A 21 14.43 -2.08 23.69
C GLY A 21 13.53 -1.28 22.74
N MET A 22 13.42 -1.70 21.48
CA MET A 22 12.64 -0.99 20.45
C MET A 22 11.13 -1.24 20.59
N GLY A 23 10.50 -0.69 21.63
CA GLY A 23 9.07 -0.87 21.94
C GLY A 23 8.11 -0.33 20.88
N ARG A 24 8.61 0.47 19.93
CA ARG A 24 7.80 1.09 18.85
C ARG A 24 8.09 0.47 17.47
N ALA A 25 8.78 -0.66 17.42
CA ALA A 25 9.01 -1.38 16.18
C ALA A 25 7.68 -1.88 15.59
N VAL A 26 7.51 -1.66 14.28
CA VAL A 26 6.36 -2.18 13.54
C VAL A 26 6.75 -3.53 12.95
N LYS A 27 5.90 -4.53 13.12
CA LYS A 27 6.16 -5.88 12.61
C LYS A 27 5.77 -5.98 11.14
N VAL A 28 6.70 -6.40 10.30
CA VAL A 28 6.38 -6.83 8.93
C VAL A 28 5.72 -8.20 9.00
N ARG A 29 4.48 -8.32 8.58
CA ARG A 29 3.72 -9.56 8.57
C ARG A 29 3.81 -10.31 7.26
N ALA A 30 3.93 -9.58 6.16
CA ALA A 30 4.09 -10.12 4.82
C ALA A 30 5.00 -9.24 3.98
N SER A 31 5.66 -9.84 3.02
CA SER A 31 6.36 -9.16 1.95
C SER A 31 6.21 -10.05 0.72
N ALA A 32 5.37 -9.63 -0.20
CA ALA A 32 5.06 -10.35 -1.42
C ALA A 32 5.54 -9.56 -2.63
N MET A 33 5.88 -10.28 -3.68
CA MET A 33 6.23 -9.69 -4.97
C MET A 33 5.71 -10.61 -6.07
N ALA A 34 5.02 -10.04 -7.04
CA ALA A 34 4.61 -10.73 -8.23
C ALA A 34 5.21 -10.06 -9.46
N SER A 35 5.58 -10.85 -10.42
CA SER A 35 5.87 -10.38 -11.76
C SER A 35 4.71 -10.77 -12.68
N ASP A 36 4.63 -10.08 -13.78
CA ASP A 36 3.63 -10.30 -14.79
C ASP A 36 3.68 -11.77 -15.30
N PRO A 37 2.56 -12.51 -15.23
CA PRO A 37 2.54 -13.89 -15.68
C PRO A 37 2.81 -13.96 -17.20
N TYR A 38 3.64 -14.91 -17.58
CA TYR A 38 3.88 -15.21 -18.99
C TYR A 38 2.64 -15.93 -19.57
N THR A 39 1.71 -15.15 -20.11
CA THR A 39 0.47 -15.61 -20.72
C THR A 39 0.31 -15.00 -22.10
N ASP A 40 -0.45 -15.65 -22.98
CA ASP A 40 -0.88 -15.04 -24.24
C ASP A 40 -1.78 -13.85 -23.93
N ARG A 41 -1.28 -12.66 -24.25
CA ARG A 41 -1.94 -11.39 -23.96
C ARG A 41 -1.61 -10.35 -25.00
N ASP A 42 -2.41 -9.31 -25.04
CA ASP A 42 -2.10 -8.11 -25.80
C ASP A 42 -0.91 -7.38 -25.15
N LEU A 43 0.21 -7.33 -25.87
CA LEU A 43 1.41 -6.63 -25.42
C LEU A 43 1.26 -5.10 -25.40
N VAL A 44 0.22 -4.58 -26.02
CA VAL A 44 -0.09 -3.14 -26.05
C VAL A 44 -0.73 -2.69 -24.73
N MET A 45 -1.49 -3.58 -24.09
CA MET A 45 -2.17 -3.32 -22.81
C MET A 45 -1.75 -4.36 -21.77
N PRO A 46 -0.65 -4.15 -21.04
CA PRO A 46 -0.23 -5.06 -19.97
C PRO A 46 -1.34 -5.22 -18.94
N ASP A 47 -1.58 -6.45 -18.47
CA ASP A 47 -2.55 -6.71 -17.42
C ASP A 47 -1.98 -6.39 -16.04
N VAL A 48 -2.00 -5.11 -15.71
CA VAL A 48 -1.58 -4.61 -14.39
C VAL A 48 -2.45 -5.16 -13.24
N ASN A 49 -3.66 -5.61 -13.56
CA ASN A 49 -4.58 -6.14 -12.56
C ASN A 49 -4.11 -7.50 -12.04
N ALA A 50 -3.71 -8.41 -12.95
CA ALA A 50 -3.27 -9.75 -12.56
C ALA A 50 -2.07 -9.68 -11.62
N CYS A 51 -1.08 -8.85 -11.92
CA CYS A 51 0.13 -8.68 -11.11
C CYS A 51 -0.21 -8.23 -9.69
N THR A 52 -0.99 -7.15 -9.55
CA THR A 52 -1.40 -6.63 -8.25
C THR A 52 -2.25 -7.63 -7.46
N ARG A 53 -3.21 -8.30 -8.11
CA ARG A 53 -4.06 -9.30 -7.46
C ARG A 53 -3.27 -10.49 -6.94
N LEU A 54 -2.27 -10.97 -7.69
CA LEU A 54 -1.39 -12.06 -7.26
C LEU A 54 -0.55 -11.65 -6.05
N ALA A 55 0.08 -10.47 -6.08
CA ALA A 55 0.87 -9.97 -4.95
C ALA A 55 -0.01 -9.74 -3.70
N ALA A 56 -1.20 -9.17 -3.87
CA ALA A 56 -2.14 -8.95 -2.77
C ALA A 56 -2.59 -10.26 -2.13
N LYS A 57 -2.98 -11.25 -2.95
CA LYS A 57 -3.34 -12.59 -2.48
C LYS A 57 -2.22 -13.21 -1.65
N ASP A 58 -1.00 -13.21 -2.19
CA ASP A 58 0.18 -13.76 -1.51
C ASP A 58 0.44 -13.05 -0.17
N ALA A 59 0.34 -11.71 -0.15
CA ALA A 59 0.52 -10.92 1.06
C ALA A 59 -0.52 -11.25 2.13
N TYR A 60 -1.79 -11.36 1.76
CA TYR A 60 -2.87 -11.74 2.69
C TYR A 60 -2.67 -13.16 3.24
N GLU A 61 -2.32 -14.12 2.39
CA GLU A 61 -2.04 -15.50 2.80
C GLU A 61 -0.84 -15.56 3.77
N GLN A 62 0.27 -14.88 3.46
CA GLN A 62 1.44 -14.80 4.35
C GLN A 62 1.11 -14.17 5.69
N ALA A 63 0.32 -13.11 5.69
CA ALA A 63 -0.06 -12.40 6.91
C ALA A 63 -1.14 -13.13 7.72
N GLY A 64 -1.90 -14.04 7.10
CA GLY A 64 -3.04 -14.73 7.70
C GLY A 64 -4.19 -13.79 8.04
N ILE A 65 -4.50 -12.86 7.12
CA ILE A 65 -5.57 -11.85 7.25
C ILE A 65 -6.31 -11.71 5.91
N GLY A 66 -7.44 -10.99 5.93
CA GLY A 66 -8.15 -10.55 4.74
C GLY A 66 -8.05 -9.03 4.50
N PRO A 67 -8.54 -8.55 3.35
CA PRO A 67 -8.60 -7.11 3.07
C PRO A 67 -9.46 -6.34 4.08
N GLU A 68 -10.43 -6.99 4.70
CA GLU A 68 -11.30 -6.44 5.75
C GLU A 68 -10.58 -6.10 7.05
N ASP A 69 -9.39 -6.67 7.28
CA ASP A 69 -8.58 -6.43 8.46
C ASP A 69 -7.65 -5.22 8.31
N VAL A 70 -7.50 -4.71 7.08
CA VAL A 70 -6.59 -3.58 6.79
C VAL A 70 -7.23 -2.27 7.22
N ASN A 71 -6.49 -1.46 7.96
CA ASN A 71 -6.98 -0.18 8.51
C ASN A 71 -6.54 1.03 7.71
N LEU A 72 -5.45 0.95 6.95
CA LEU A 72 -4.99 2.00 6.05
C LEU A 72 -4.13 1.40 4.94
N VAL A 73 -4.09 2.07 3.79
CA VAL A 73 -3.28 1.67 2.64
C VAL A 73 -2.52 2.87 2.08
N GLU A 74 -1.24 2.70 1.84
CA GLU A 74 -0.45 3.60 0.98
C GLU A 74 -0.16 2.84 -0.31
N LEU A 75 -0.86 3.16 -1.37
CA LEU A 75 -0.76 2.49 -2.66
C LEU A 75 -0.14 3.37 -3.75
N HIS A 76 0.18 2.75 -4.87
CA HIS A 76 0.81 3.40 -6.01
C HIS A 76 -0.22 4.13 -6.89
N ASP A 77 -0.46 5.39 -6.60
CA ASP A 77 -1.38 6.28 -7.31
C ASP A 77 -0.64 7.15 -8.34
N CYS A 78 0.17 6.55 -9.20
CA CYS A 78 0.85 7.30 -10.27
C CYS A 78 -0.13 8.02 -11.22
N PHE A 79 -1.35 7.52 -11.32
CA PHE A 79 -2.52 8.12 -11.98
C PHE A 79 -3.75 7.90 -11.11
N ALA A 80 -4.70 8.84 -11.10
CA ALA A 80 -5.94 8.72 -10.36
C ALA A 80 -6.76 7.47 -10.79
N THR A 81 -6.73 7.13 -12.07
CA THR A 81 -7.37 5.90 -12.58
C THR A 81 -6.68 4.63 -12.05
N ALA A 82 -5.37 4.65 -11.87
CA ALA A 82 -4.63 3.53 -11.30
C ALA A 82 -5.03 3.31 -9.83
N GLU A 83 -5.19 4.38 -9.07
CA GLU A 83 -5.67 4.31 -7.70
C GLU A 83 -7.02 3.58 -7.59
N MET A 84 -8.00 3.97 -8.43
CA MET A 84 -9.31 3.31 -8.49
C MET A 84 -9.19 1.81 -8.82
N LEU A 85 -8.38 1.44 -9.81
CA LEU A 85 -8.15 0.04 -10.16
C LEU A 85 -7.51 -0.74 -9.00
N HIS A 86 -6.64 -0.12 -8.23
CA HIS A 86 -5.99 -0.78 -7.10
C HIS A 86 -6.93 -0.98 -5.90
N TYR A 87 -8.00 -0.21 -5.73
CA TYR A 87 -9.02 -0.53 -4.73
C TYR A 87 -9.63 -1.92 -4.97
N GLU A 88 -9.95 -2.22 -6.22
CA GLU A 88 -10.48 -3.51 -6.64
C GLU A 88 -9.40 -4.61 -6.59
N ASN A 89 -8.21 -4.32 -7.12
CA ASN A 89 -7.11 -5.28 -7.19
C ASN A 89 -6.56 -5.71 -5.81
N LEU A 90 -6.61 -4.82 -4.84
CA LEU A 90 -6.25 -5.10 -3.45
C LEU A 90 -7.42 -5.70 -2.64
N GLY A 91 -8.60 -5.83 -3.24
CA GLY A 91 -9.79 -6.40 -2.60
C GLY A 91 -10.45 -5.46 -1.58
N LEU A 92 -10.17 -4.16 -1.62
CA LEU A 92 -10.81 -3.18 -0.72
C LEU A 92 -12.29 -2.99 -1.06
N CYS A 93 -12.67 -3.24 -2.32
CA CYS A 93 -14.04 -3.33 -2.81
C CYS A 93 -14.14 -4.41 -3.90
N LYS A 94 -15.36 -4.69 -4.35
CA LYS A 94 -15.60 -5.60 -5.47
C LYS A 94 -15.34 -4.90 -6.81
N ASP A 95 -15.11 -5.70 -7.85
CA ASP A 95 -14.95 -5.20 -9.20
C ASP A 95 -16.15 -4.33 -9.62
N GLY A 96 -15.86 -3.14 -10.15
CA GLY A 96 -16.86 -2.13 -10.54
C GLY A 96 -17.37 -1.25 -9.39
N GLU A 97 -16.91 -1.42 -8.16
CA GLU A 97 -17.38 -0.66 -6.99
C GLU A 97 -16.44 0.47 -6.55
N ALA A 98 -15.29 0.65 -7.19
CA ALA A 98 -14.30 1.65 -6.79
C ALA A 98 -14.88 3.08 -6.76
N GLY A 99 -15.67 3.47 -7.77
CA GLY A 99 -16.33 4.78 -7.82
C GLY A 99 -17.28 5.00 -6.64
N ARG A 100 -18.11 4.00 -6.32
CA ARG A 100 -19.02 4.06 -5.17
C ARG A 100 -18.24 4.18 -3.84
N MET A 101 -17.15 3.46 -3.70
CA MET A 101 -16.30 3.52 -2.50
C MET A 101 -15.76 4.94 -2.26
N ILE A 102 -15.44 5.68 -3.33
CA ILE A 102 -15.04 7.08 -3.27
C ILE A 102 -16.23 7.98 -2.90
N ASP A 103 -17.36 7.84 -3.62
CA ASP A 103 -18.55 8.69 -3.42
C ASP A 103 -19.11 8.56 -1.99
N GLU A 104 -18.97 7.39 -1.37
CA GLU A 104 -19.37 7.10 0.00
C GLU A 104 -18.31 7.53 1.05
N GLY A 105 -17.16 8.07 0.63
CA GLY A 105 -16.09 8.54 1.51
C GLY A 105 -15.33 7.44 2.24
N HIS A 106 -15.39 6.20 1.77
CA HIS A 106 -14.77 5.05 2.45
C HIS A 106 -13.24 5.13 2.48
N VAL A 107 -12.63 5.79 1.49
CA VAL A 107 -11.17 5.91 1.33
C VAL A 107 -10.59 7.19 1.93
N GLU A 108 -11.44 8.10 2.38
CA GLU A 108 -11.03 9.35 3.00
C GLU A 108 -10.49 9.13 4.42
N LEU A 109 -9.80 10.13 4.96
CA LEU A 109 -9.40 10.12 6.37
C LEU A 109 -10.65 10.06 7.26
N GLY A 110 -10.73 9.04 8.11
CA GLY A 110 -11.92 8.74 8.90
C GLY A 110 -12.92 7.82 8.22
N GLY A 111 -12.71 7.46 6.96
CA GLY A 111 -13.50 6.47 6.24
C GLY A 111 -13.21 5.03 6.70
N LYS A 112 -13.79 4.07 5.99
CA LYS A 112 -13.70 2.64 6.33
C LYS A 112 -12.27 2.10 6.22
N VAL A 113 -11.55 2.47 5.16
CA VAL A 113 -10.16 2.11 4.90
C VAL A 113 -9.46 3.29 4.22
N PRO A 114 -8.93 4.24 4.98
CA PRO A 114 -8.23 5.40 4.43
C PRO A 114 -7.08 4.99 3.50
N VAL A 115 -7.04 5.62 2.33
CA VAL A 115 -6.03 5.35 1.30
C VAL A 115 -5.22 6.62 1.04
N ASN A 116 -3.91 6.46 0.91
CA ASN A 116 -2.99 7.53 0.56
C ASN A 116 -3.15 8.80 1.43
N VAL A 117 -3.28 8.61 2.74
CA VAL A 117 -3.41 9.71 3.70
C VAL A 117 -2.16 10.62 3.74
N SER A 118 -1.06 10.17 3.18
CA SER A 118 0.14 10.98 2.92
C SER A 118 -0.05 12.04 1.84
N GLY A 119 -1.13 11.96 1.07
CA GLY A 119 -1.37 12.69 -0.16
C GLY A 119 -1.01 11.92 -1.42
N GLY A 120 -0.49 10.70 -1.28
CA GLY A 120 -0.11 9.83 -2.39
C GLY A 120 0.98 10.41 -3.29
N LEU A 121 1.27 9.73 -4.38
CA LEU A 121 2.24 10.17 -5.38
C LEU A 121 1.75 11.42 -6.14
N LEU A 122 0.44 11.54 -6.29
CA LEU A 122 -0.19 12.66 -7.01
C LEU A 122 0.02 13.99 -6.29
N SER A 123 0.00 14.02 -4.96
CA SER A 123 0.11 15.24 -4.17
C SER A 123 1.54 15.47 -3.65
N LYS A 124 2.18 14.47 -3.02
CA LYS A 124 3.53 14.61 -2.45
C LYS A 124 4.66 14.43 -3.47
N GLY A 125 4.35 13.92 -4.67
CA GLY A 125 5.33 13.60 -5.70
C GLY A 125 5.82 12.15 -5.65
N HIS A 126 6.52 11.73 -6.71
CA HIS A 126 6.95 10.36 -6.93
C HIS A 126 8.48 10.28 -7.15
N PRO A 127 9.29 10.27 -6.09
CA PRO A 127 10.71 9.95 -6.20
C PRO A 127 10.87 8.44 -6.40
N LEU A 128 10.97 8.00 -7.65
CA LEU A 128 10.80 6.61 -8.11
C LEU A 128 11.48 5.56 -7.21
N GLY A 129 12.76 5.73 -6.89
CA GLY A 129 13.48 4.78 -6.05
C GLY A 129 13.17 4.87 -4.55
N ALA A 130 12.54 5.95 -4.10
CA ALA A 130 12.26 6.18 -2.68
C ALA A 130 10.80 5.92 -2.28
N THR A 131 9.86 5.97 -3.23
CA THR A 131 8.42 5.93 -2.96
C THR A 131 7.99 4.73 -2.13
N GLY A 132 8.43 3.52 -2.46
CA GLY A 132 8.03 2.32 -1.72
C GLY A 132 8.44 2.38 -0.24
N ILE A 133 9.64 2.87 0.05
CA ILE A 133 10.10 3.06 1.43
C ILE A 133 9.37 4.22 2.11
N ALA A 134 9.03 5.29 1.38
CA ALA A 134 8.23 6.39 1.90
C ALA A 134 6.80 5.95 2.28
N ASN A 135 6.18 5.05 1.51
CA ASN A 135 4.91 4.45 1.86
C ASN A 135 5.01 3.62 3.16
N ILE A 136 6.08 2.84 3.32
CA ILE A 136 6.35 2.12 4.59
C ILE A 136 6.52 3.10 5.75
N TYR A 137 7.25 4.20 5.55
CA TYR A 137 7.40 5.24 6.57
C TYR A 137 6.04 5.80 7.01
N GLU A 138 5.18 6.15 6.06
CA GLU A 138 3.85 6.71 6.35
C GLU A 138 2.97 5.71 7.13
N VAL A 139 2.89 4.47 6.65
CA VAL A 139 2.16 3.41 7.36
C VAL A 139 2.70 3.23 8.78
N CYS A 140 4.02 3.16 8.97
CA CYS A 140 4.63 3.04 10.29
C CYS A 140 4.31 4.23 11.20
N THR A 141 4.22 5.43 10.64
CA THR A 141 3.84 6.66 11.35
C THR A 141 2.44 6.53 11.94
N HIS A 142 1.47 6.07 11.15
CA HIS A 142 0.10 5.85 11.63
C HIS A 142 0.00 4.71 12.64
N LEU A 143 0.69 3.60 12.42
CA LEU A 143 0.68 2.47 13.35
C LEU A 143 1.33 2.80 14.71
N ARG A 144 2.13 3.86 14.77
CA ARG A 144 2.74 4.39 16.00
C ARG A 144 1.93 5.49 16.67
N GLY A 145 0.85 5.96 16.06
CA GLY A 145 0.06 7.09 16.54
C GLY A 145 0.74 8.45 16.35
N GLU A 146 1.59 8.58 15.33
CA GLU A 146 2.40 9.78 15.05
C GLU A 146 1.91 10.59 13.85
N GLY A 147 0.76 10.23 13.28
CA GLY A 147 0.19 10.85 12.07
C GLY A 147 -0.28 12.32 12.26
N GLY A 148 -0.32 12.81 13.51
CA GLY A 148 -0.78 14.18 13.79
C GLY A 148 -2.19 14.43 13.28
N ALA A 149 -2.40 15.53 12.55
CA ALA A 149 -3.71 15.88 11.99
C ALA A 149 -4.22 14.87 10.93
N ARG A 150 -3.36 14.00 10.41
CA ARG A 150 -3.72 12.97 9.42
C ARG A 150 -3.83 11.59 10.05
N GLN A 151 -3.79 11.47 11.38
CA GLN A 151 -3.80 10.19 12.07
C GLN A 151 -5.01 9.35 11.70
N VAL A 152 -4.77 8.13 11.23
CA VAL A 152 -5.79 7.08 11.15
C VAL A 152 -5.94 6.48 12.53
N GLU A 153 -7.03 6.83 13.20
CA GLU A 153 -7.25 6.43 14.58
C GLU A 153 -7.46 4.92 14.71
N GLY A 154 -6.81 4.34 15.71
CA GLY A 154 -6.94 2.92 16.02
C GLY A 154 -6.28 1.97 15.01
N ALA A 155 -5.51 2.48 14.06
CA ALA A 155 -4.84 1.65 13.07
C ALA A 155 -3.89 0.62 13.70
N LYS A 156 -4.02 -0.62 13.31
CA LYS A 156 -3.19 -1.76 13.77
C LYS A 156 -2.54 -2.52 12.63
N ILE A 157 -3.16 -2.49 11.46
CA ILE A 157 -2.70 -3.18 10.25
C ILE A 157 -2.72 -2.17 9.11
N GLY A 158 -1.58 -1.96 8.51
CA GLY A 158 -1.45 -1.12 7.33
C GLY A 158 -0.81 -1.90 6.19
N MET A 159 -1.15 -1.53 4.99
CA MET A 159 -0.63 -2.11 3.75
C MET A 159 0.11 -1.05 2.94
N THR A 160 1.19 -1.47 2.30
CA THR A 160 1.84 -0.68 1.24
C THR A 160 1.79 -1.45 -0.06
N HIS A 161 1.60 -0.74 -1.17
CA HIS A 161 1.59 -1.32 -2.49
C HIS A 161 2.38 -0.44 -3.46
N VAL A 162 3.22 -1.05 -4.26
CA VAL A 162 3.98 -0.35 -5.33
C VAL A 162 3.99 -1.22 -6.56
N ILE A 163 3.77 -0.62 -7.72
CA ILE A 163 3.88 -1.30 -9.00
C ILE A 163 4.94 -0.64 -9.88
N GLY A 164 5.80 -1.43 -10.50
CA GLY A 164 6.89 -0.97 -11.37
C GLY A 164 6.56 -1.18 -12.84
N LEU A 165 6.30 -0.10 -13.58
CA LEU A 165 6.06 -0.11 -15.03
C LEU A 165 5.00 -1.11 -15.52
N GLY A 166 4.06 -1.50 -14.63
CA GLY A 166 3.01 -2.46 -14.95
C GLY A 166 3.44 -3.93 -15.06
N THR A 167 4.68 -4.26 -14.71
CA THR A 167 5.23 -5.61 -14.87
C THR A 167 5.70 -6.29 -13.59
N ALA A 168 5.77 -5.55 -12.49
CA ALA A 168 6.13 -6.08 -11.18
C ALA A 168 5.35 -5.34 -10.07
N CYS A 169 4.92 -6.08 -9.09
CA CYS A 169 4.16 -5.58 -7.95
C CYS A 169 4.68 -6.23 -6.66
#